data_ebfd752bc0a146726926da62eab71789
#
_entry.id   ebfd752bc0a146726926da62eab71789
#
_cell.length_a   1.000
_cell.length_b   1.000
_cell.length_c   1.000
_cell.angle_alpha   90.00
_cell.angle_beta   90.00
_cell.angle_gamma   90.00
#
_symmetry.space_group_name_H-M   'P 1'
#
loop_
_entity.id
_entity.type
_entity.pdbx_description
1 polymer ?
#
loop_
_entity_poly.entity_id
_entity_poly.type
_entity_poly.pdbx_seq_one_letter_code
_entity_poly.pdbx_strand_id
1 'polypeptide(L)'
;MKKKLVSIMLVAAMALSVAACGSSKGNSAKTDGTEAMASSVSKTPDNQISINLASEPQSIDPALNSAVDGGCMIVNSFAGLYTYDKDGKLIPQLASDMPEVSDDETVYTVKMIKSQWSNGEEVTANDFVYSWNRAADEKTAADYAYLFDIIARNDDGSLAVEATDDYTLKITLTNPCPYFNDLMAFPTYFPVYQKDVEKADPDGKNPGKWCQEAGFVSNGAYTLKSWKHNESMVYVKNPKYYDADNVTMDEIHIMLSADDTATYAAYNSGDLDFVDTVPNDEISTLNGKNSDFHIIPNLGTYYVGFNVNDPIFDGKTVEQAASMRKAMNLLIDREFIVENVGQTGQIAADSFVPEGMSDGNGGVFKTDDTSYYDADKTGTDQVEEAKKLLESAGYTFTDNGDGSYKCDPAISMTFLTNDDSTHIAVGESLQQDFALLGINMEIKSEDWNVFLEDRKSGNFTIAREGWLADYNDPINMLELFTTDSGNNDMQLGKGDKPSDSAPDWTDYNKLIKEIRTTADFSKRVDLMHQAEDMLMDTGAVMPIYYYNDIYMLKSNIQGIYSTIYGMKYFMYATKEK
;
A
#
# COMPACT_ATOMS: atom_id res chain seq x y z
N MET A 1 54.32 5.98 27.92
CA MET A 1 54.23 7.44 27.95
C MET A 1 54.45 7.96 26.54
N LYS A 2 53.67 8.94 26.08
CA LYS A 2 53.65 9.55 24.74
C LYS A 2 52.84 8.74 23.69
N LYS A 3 51.52 8.99 23.66
CA LYS A 3 50.62 9.06 22.51
C LYS A 3 49.17 9.29 23.00
N LYS A 4 48.89 10.44 23.53
CA LYS A 4 47.54 10.99 23.73
C LYS A 4 47.74 12.51 23.75
N LEU A 5 47.56 13.17 22.59
CA LEU A 5 47.41 14.60 22.44
C LEU A 5 47.53 14.97 20.94
N VAL A 6 46.57 14.60 20.15
CA VAL A 6 46.27 15.28 18.85
C VAL A 6 44.84 14.84 18.48
N SER A 7 43.84 15.48 18.99
CA SER A 7 42.45 15.44 18.48
C SER A 7 41.54 16.41 19.27
N ILE A 8 42.02 17.61 19.52
CA ILE A 8 41.15 18.74 19.96
C ILE A 8 41.78 20.01 19.36
N MET A 9 41.53 20.27 18.10
CA MET A 9 41.70 21.56 17.44
C MET A 9 41.25 21.47 15.98
N LEU A 10 39.96 21.38 15.75
CA LEU A 10 39.35 21.66 14.45
C LEU A 10 37.83 21.95 14.53
N VAL A 11 37.40 22.63 15.57
CA VAL A 11 36.03 23.17 15.68
C VAL A 11 36.11 24.58 16.26
N ALA A 12 36.75 25.49 15.59
CA ALA A 12 36.75 26.94 15.92
C ALA A 12 37.26 27.77 14.76
N ALA A 13 36.65 27.67 13.57
CA ALA A 13 36.95 28.60 12.47
C ALA A 13 35.82 28.67 11.41
N MET A 14 34.53 28.78 11.83
CA MET A 14 33.46 29.24 10.93
C MET A 14 32.35 29.98 11.69
N ALA A 15 32.74 30.97 12.44
CA ALA A 15 31.82 31.94 13.02
C ALA A 15 32.45 33.30 13.06
N LEU A 16 32.60 33.97 11.88
CA LEU A 16 32.90 35.38 11.80
C LEU A 16 32.84 35.86 10.31
N SER A 17 31.62 36.04 9.81
CA SER A 17 31.40 36.95 8.69
C SER A 17 29.88 37.16 8.44
N VAL A 18 29.16 37.84 9.31
CA VAL A 18 28.05 38.73 8.94
C VAL A 18 27.90 39.74 10.09
N ALA A 19 28.57 40.85 9.98
CA ALA A 19 28.22 42.03 10.74
C ALA A 19 28.69 43.27 9.96
N ALA A 20 27.82 43.84 9.15
CA ALA A 20 27.80 45.25 8.87
C ALA A 20 26.52 45.67 8.16
N CYS A 21 25.89 46.65 8.76
CA CYS A 21 25.01 47.68 8.25
C CYS A 21 23.52 47.59 8.46
N GLY A 22 23.05 48.48 9.36
CA GLY A 22 21.84 49.22 9.16
C GLY A 22 20.93 49.40 10.37
N SER A 23 21.27 50.29 11.26
CA SER A 23 20.37 50.77 12.32
C SER A 23 19.20 51.58 11.76
N SER A 24 17.95 51.21 12.08
CA SER A 24 16.87 52.18 12.30
C SER A 24 15.92 51.69 13.36
N LYS A 25 15.63 52.59 14.30
CA LYS A 25 14.71 52.43 15.45
C LYS A 25 13.25 52.42 14.99
N GLY A 26 12.42 51.61 15.60
CA GLY A 26 10.98 51.84 15.58
C GLY A 26 10.12 50.72 16.12
N ASN A 27 9.66 50.89 17.34
CA ASN A 27 8.41 50.40 17.96
C ASN A 27 8.06 48.91 18.04
N SER A 28 8.00 48.50 19.31
CA SER A 28 7.32 47.29 19.80
C SER A 28 5.82 47.34 19.50
N ALA A 29 5.31 46.33 18.80
CA ALA A 29 3.95 45.87 18.91
C ALA A 29 4.01 44.35 19.00
N LYS A 30 3.59 43.77 20.14
CA LYS A 30 3.30 42.36 20.27
C LYS A 30 2.10 42.07 19.39
N THR A 31 2.28 41.21 18.39
CA THR A 31 1.20 40.48 17.75
C THR A 31 1.52 39.01 17.90
N ASP A 32 0.75 38.34 18.79
CA ASP A 32 0.54 36.91 18.70
C ASP A 32 -0.14 36.64 17.34
N GLY A 33 0.58 36.10 16.42
CA GLY A 33 0.11 35.65 15.13
C GLY A 33 1.02 34.51 14.74
N THR A 34 0.51 33.29 14.82
CA THR A 34 1.04 32.15 14.08
C THR A 34 1.03 32.56 12.60
N GLU A 35 2.16 33.01 12.06
CA GLU A 35 2.32 33.16 10.62
C GLU A 35 2.34 31.73 10.06
N ALA A 36 1.26 31.35 9.35
CA ALA A 36 1.28 30.20 8.47
C ALA A 36 2.48 30.35 7.53
N MET A 37 3.33 29.34 7.44
CA MET A 37 4.44 29.34 6.48
C MET A 37 3.83 29.54 5.09
N ALA A 38 4.21 30.62 4.41
CA ALA A 38 3.74 30.88 3.05
C ALA A 38 4.27 29.78 2.13
N SER A 39 3.36 29.10 1.43
CA SER A 39 3.70 28.15 0.38
C SER A 39 4.65 28.80 -0.64
N SER A 40 5.72 28.10 -1.00
CA SER A 40 6.57 28.54 -2.12
C SER A 40 5.77 28.44 -3.41
N VAL A 41 5.91 29.45 -4.28
CA VAL A 41 5.25 29.41 -5.60
C VAL A 41 5.93 28.36 -6.47
N SER A 42 5.14 27.54 -7.17
CA SER A 42 5.63 26.61 -8.17
C SER A 42 6.49 27.30 -9.22
N LYS A 43 7.60 26.66 -9.60
CA LYS A 43 8.49 27.10 -10.69
C LYS A 43 8.27 26.34 -11.99
N THR A 44 7.40 25.30 -11.97
CA THR A 44 7.11 24.50 -13.15
C THR A 44 6.23 25.30 -14.14
N PRO A 45 6.30 25.03 -15.47
CA PRO A 45 5.46 25.71 -16.46
C PRO A 45 3.95 25.55 -16.18
N ASP A 46 3.14 26.52 -16.63
CA ASP A 46 1.68 26.55 -16.38
C ASP A 46 0.92 25.33 -16.91
N ASN A 47 1.46 24.64 -17.91
CA ASN A 47 0.89 23.45 -18.54
C ASN A 47 1.55 22.13 -18.08
N GLN A 48 2.33 22.17 -17.00
CA GLN A 48 3.07 21.03 -16.47
C GLN A 48 2.92 20.95 -14.95
N ILE A 49 2.95 19.73 -14.41
CA ILE A 49 3.13 19.47 -12.98
C ILE A 49 4.36 18.60 -12.78
N SER A 50 5.08 18.86 -11.70
CA SER A 50 6.20 18.03 -11.25
C SER A 50 5.85 17.40 -9.91
N ILE A 51 5.97 16.10 -9.81
CA ILE A 51 5.51 15.32 -8.65
C ILE A 51 6.58 14.31 -8.21
N ASN A 52 6.46 13.85 -6.98
CA ASN A 52 7.11 12.64 -6.50
C ASN A 52 6.05 11.68 -5.95
N LEU A 53 6.16 10.40 -6.32
CA LEU A 53 5.34 9.28 -5.85
C LEU A 53 6.27 8.18 -5.34
N ALA A 54 7.10 8.49 -4.35
CA ALA A 54 8.14 7.59 -3.84
C ALA A 54 9.24 7.25 -4.88
N SER A 55 9.76 6.02 -4.87
CA SER A 55 10.89 5.58 -5.70
C SER A 55 10.46 4.98 -7.05
N GLU A 56 11.31 4.15 -7.62
CA GLU A 56 11.06 3.39 -8.85
C GLU A 56 9.92 2.39 -8.65
N PRO A 57 8.82 2.40 -9.43
CA PRO A 57 7.79 1.39 -9.35
C PRO A 57 8.32 0.03 -9.82
N GLN A 58 7.97 -1.03 -9.12
CA GLN A 58 8.36 -2.39 -9.51
C GLN A 58 7.73 -2.78 -10.86
N SER A 59 6.48 -2.39 -11.09
CA SER A 59 5.77 -2.63 -12.33
C SER A 59 4.71 -1.56 -12.58
N ILE A 60 4.53 -1.22 -13.87
CA ILE A 60 3.39 -0.44 -14.38
C ILE A 60 2.53 -1.28 -15.34
N ASP A 61 2.69 -2.59 -15.34
CA ASP A 61 1.80 -3.53 -16.02
C ASP A 61 0.54 -3.74 -15.16
N PRO A 62 -0.67 -3.46 -15.66
CA PRO A 62 -1.90 -3.68 -14.92
C PRO A 62 -2.03 -5.07 -14.30
N ALA A 63 -1.54 -6.12 -14.98
CA ALA A 63 -1.62 -7.48 -14.45
C ALA A 63 -0.57 -7.81 -13.39
N LEU A 64 0.59 -7.13 -13.39
CA LEU A 64 1.74 -7.49 -12.56
C LEU A 64 1.97 -6.54 -11.39
N ASN A 65 1.36 -5.36 -11.42
CA ASN A 65 1.50 -4.40 -10.32
C ASN A 65 0.73 -4.86 -9.10
N SER A 66 1.39 -4.81 -7.93
CA SER A 66 0.79 -5.07 -6.62
C SER A 66 1.16 -4.00 -5.58
N ALA A 67 1.57 -2.79 -6.03
CA ALA A 67 1.94 -1.68 -5.17
C ALA A 67 1.20 -0.39 -5.58
N VAL A 68 0.99 0.50 -4.60
CA VAL A 68 0.20 1.74 -4.78
C VAL A 68 0.88 2.71 -5.76
N ASP A 69 2.21 2.83 -5.71
CA ASP A 69 3.01 3.70 -6.59
C ASP A 69 2.81 3.34 -8.08
N GLY A 70 2.97 2.06 -8.44
CA GLY A 70 2.67 1.57 -9.78
C GLY A 70 1.19 1.72 -10.15
N GLY A 71 0.28 1.47 -9.18
CA GLY A 71 -1.15 1.67 -9.34
C GLY A 71 -1.51 3.12 -9.69
N CYS A 72 -0.90 4.11 -9.03
CA CYS A 72 -1.07 5.52 -9.35
C CYS A 72 -0.64 5.85 -10.79
N MET A 73 0.43 5.23 -11.29
CA MET A 73 0.87 5.40 -12.67
C MET A 73 -0.11 4.75 -13.66
N ILE A 74 -0.64 3.57 -13.32
CA ILE A 74 -1.59 2.83 -14.15
C ILE A 74 -2.91 3.60 -14.29
N VAL A 75 -3.54 4.09 -13.21
CA VAL A 75 -4.83 4.80 -13.30
C VAL A 75 -4.75 6.12 -14.06
N ASN A 76 -3.56 6.69 -14.26
CA ASN A 76 -3.34 7.88 -15.06
C ASN A 76 -2.93 7.58 -16.52
N SER A 77 -2.46 6.35 -16.82
CA SER A 77 -2.02 5.96 -18.17
C SER A 77 -2.90 4.91 -18.85
N PHE A 78 -3.80 4.27 -18.11
CA PHE A 78 -4.80 3.35 -18.62
C PHE A 78 -6.20 3.75 -18.15
N ALA A 79 -7.23 3.26 -18.84
CA ALA A 79 -8.64 3.45 -18.51
C ALA A 79 -9.32 2.08 -18.49
N GLY A 80 -10.04 1.78 -17.41
CA GLY A 80 -10.82 0.57 -17.22
C GLY A 80 -12.29 0.74 -17.60
N LEU A 81 -13.13 -0.24 -17.23
CA LEU A 81 -14.59 -0.14 -17.41
C LEU A 81 -15.18 0.91 -16.45
N TYR A 82 -14.71 0.91 -15.22
CA TYR A 82 -15.13 1.82 -14.15
C TYR A 82 -13.92 2.48 -13.50
N THR A 83 -14.18 3.53 -12.73
CA THR A 83 -13.19 4.27 -11.92
C THR A 83 -13.89 4.90 -10.72
N TYR A 84 -13.13 5.52 -9.83
CA TYR A 84 -13.68 6.28 -8.71
C TYR A 84 -13.56 7.78 -8.98
N ASP A 85 -14.59 8.54 -8.60
CA ASP A 85 -14.53 10.00 -8.59
C ASP A 85 -13.83 10.53 -7.30
N LYS A 86 -13.68 11.85 -7.23
CA LYS A 86 -13.05 12.52 -6.08
C LYS A 86 -13.75 12.31 -4.73
N ASP A 87 -15.00 11.88 -4.74
CA ASP A 87 -15.79 11.60 -3.54
C ASP A 87 -15.78 10.08 -3.21
N GLY A 88 -14.95 9.29 -3.91
CA GLY A 88 -14.79 7.84 -3.73
C GLY A 88 -15.96 7.02 -4.31
N LYS A 89 -16.81 7.63 -5.13
CA LYS A 89 -17.95 6.95 -5.74
C LYS A 89 -17.51 6.23 -7.01
N LEU A 90 -17.89 4.96 -7.14
CA LEU A 90 -17.71 4.18 -8.37
C LEU A 90 -18.55 4.79 -9.52
N ILE A 91 -17.91 5.11 -10.63
CA ILE A 91 -18.51 5.70 -11.82
C ILE A 91 -18.06 4.97 -13.09
N PRO A 92 -18.89 4.97 -14.17
CA PRO A 92 -18.47 4.48 -15.47
C PRO A 92 -17.26 5.26 -16.02
N GLN A 93 -16.31 4.55 -16.66
CA GLN A 93 -15.17 5.12 -17.37
C GLN A 93 -15.25 4.78 -18.87
N LEU A 94 -14.91 3.56 -19.27
CA LEU A 94 -15.18 3.08 -20.63
C LEU A 94 -16.52 2.34 -20.73
N ALA A 95 -17.13 1.95 -19.64
CA ALA A 95 -18.54 1.54 -19.63
C ALA A 95 -19.45 2.73 -19.92
N SER A 96 -20.55 2.50 -20.62
CA SER A 96 -21.55 3.56 -20.92
C SER A 96 -22.48 3.83 -19.73
N ASP A 97 -22.66 2.84 -18.84
CA ASP A 97 -23.49 2.88 -17.63
C ASP A 97 -23.05 1.75 -16.68
N MET A 98 -23.70 1.62 -15.52
CA MET A 98 -23.55 0.45 -14.66
C MET A 98 -23.99 -0.82 -15.40
N PRO A 99 -23.47 -2.03 -15.06
CA PRO A 99 -23.77 -3.25 -15.79
C PRO A 99 -25.25 -3.64 -15.68
N GLU A 100 -25.78 -4.27 -16.72
CA GLU A 100 -27.04 -5.01 -16.63
C GLU A 100 -26.73 -6.36 -15.94
N VAL A 101 -27.40 -6.66 -14.83
CA VAL A 101 -27.14 -7.86 -14.01
C VAL A 101 -28.37 -8.79 -14.08
N SER A 102 -28.13 -10.10 -14.21
CA SER A 102 -29.21 -11.11 -14.22
C SER A 102 -29.90 -11.22 -12.85
N ASP A 103 -31.10 -11.80 -12.81
CA ASP A 103 -31.91 -11.94 -11.59
C ASP A 103 -31.20 -12.81 -10.50
N ASP A 104 -30.32 -13.70 -10.91
CA ASP A 104 -29.50 -14.54 -10.01
C ASP A 104 -28.12 -13.93 -9.68
N GLU A 105 -27.90 -12.68 -10.10
CA GLU A 105 -26.68 -11.89 -9.85
C GLU A 105 -25.38 -12.54 -10.32
N THR A 106 -25.44 -13.47 -11.27
CA THR A 106 -24.27 -14.21 -11.78
C THR A 106 -23.83 -13.79 -13.18
N VAL A 107 -24.67 -13.10 -13.96
CA VAL A 107 -24.33 -12.67 -15.32
C VAL A 107 -24.38 -11.16 -15.41
N TYR A 108 -23.25 -10.57 -15.79
CA TYR A 108 -23.08 -9.13 -15.97
C TYR A 108 -22.91 -8.82 -17.46
N THR A 109 -23.65 -7.83 -17.94
CA THR A 109 -23.50 -7.30 -19.31
C THR A 109 -23.09 -5.85 -19.24
N VAL A 110 -21.88 -5.54 -19.73
CA VAL A 110 -21.29 -4.19 -19.74
C VAL A 110 -21.27 -3.68 -21.17
N LYS A 111 -21.93 -2.56 -21.42
CA LYS A 111 -21.85 -1.83 -22.69
C LYS A 111 -20.77 -0.76 -22.60
N MET A 112 -19.93 -0.65 -23.63
CA MET A 112 -18.80 0.27 -23.66
C MET A 112 -19.08 1.46 -24.59
N ILE A 113 -18.48 2.60 -24.26
CA ILE A 113 -18.37 3.74 -25.17
C ILE A 113 -17.25 3.48 -26.19
N LYS A 114 -17.30 4.17 -27.33
CA LYS A 114 -16.21 4.16 -28.31
C LYS A 114 -15.02 4.96 -27.76
N SER A 115 -13.88 4.33 -27.70
CA SER A 115 -12.62 4.93 -27.26
C SER A 115 -11.45 4.43 -28.12
N GLN A 116 -10.28 5.05 -27.97
CA GLN A 116 -9.11 4.73 -28.77
C GLN A 116 -7.88 4.48 -27.88
N TRP A 117 -7.05 3.56 -28.32
CA TRP A 117 -5.67 3.47 -27.90
C TRP A 117 -4.87 4.70 -28.36
N SER A 118 -3.75 4.99 -27.72
CA SER A 118 -2.88 6.15 -28.05
C SER A 118 -2.33 6.11 -29.48
N ASN A 119 -2.28 4.93 -30.12
CA ASN A 119 -1.92 4.76 -31.54
C ASN A 119 -3.09 5.02 -32.50
N GLY A 120 -4.32 5.26 -32.00
CA GLY A 120 -5.53 5.53 -32.75
C GLY A 120 -6.34 4.30 -33.16
N GLU A 121 -5.93 3.08 -32.80
CA GLU A 121 -6.78 1.89 -32.95
C GLU A 121 -7.93 1.95 -31.91
N GLU A 122 -9.07 1.32 -32.20
CA GLU A 122 -10.21 1.28 -31.29
C GLU A 122 -9.92 0.37 -30.08
N VAL A 123 -10.35 0.78 -28.88
CA VAL A 123 -10.43 -0.10 -27.71
C VAL A 123 -11.75 -0.85 -27.81
N THR A 124 -11.69 -2.17 -27.71
CA THR A 124 -12.84 -3.06 -27.89
C THR A 124 -13.02 -4.00 -26.69
N ALA A 125 -14.17 -4.65 -26.62
CA ALA A 125 -14.45 -5.68 -25.62
C ALA A 125 -13.43 -6.84 -25.68
N ASN A 126 -12.85 -7.13 -26.85
CA ASN A 126 -11.83 -8.16 -27.00
C ASN A 126 -10.52 -7.80 -26.26
N ASP A 127 -10.19 -6.52 -26.09
CA ASP A 127 -9.01 -6.11 -25.33
C ASP A 127 -9.17 -6.48 -23.84
N PHE A 128 -10.37 -6.38 -23.29
CA PHE A 128 -10.68 -6.83 -21.94
C PHE A 128 -10.66 -8.36 -21.82
N VAL A 129 -11.27 -9.08 -22.78
CA VAL A 129 -11.22 -10.54 -22.81
C VAL A 129 -9.76 -11.04 -22.80
N TYR A 130 -8.91 -10.45 -23.64
CA TYR A 130 -7.48 -10.78 -23.69
C TYR A 130 -6.80 -10.48 -22.35
N SER A 131 -6.97 -9.27 -21.82
CA SER A 131 -6.25 -8.79 -20.64
C SER A 131 -6.60 -9.58 -19.38
N TRP A 132 -7.88 -9.89 -19.18
CA TRP A 132 -8.33 -10.66 -18.02
C TRP A 132 -7.87 -12.11 -18.07
N ASN A 133 -7.94 -12.75 -19.26
CA ASN A 133 -7.39 -14.11 -19.42
C ASN A 133 -5.86 -14.12 -19.22
N ARG A 134 -5.14 -13.08 -19.67
CA ARG A 134 -3.72 -12.93 -19.44
C ARG A 134 -3.41 -12.79 -17.94
N ALA A 135 -4.11 -11.92 -17.22
CA ALA A 135 -3.90 -11.73 -15.78
C ALA A 135 -4.20 -12.99 -14.96
N ALA A 136 -5.16 -13.80 -15.40
CA ALA A 136 -5.54 -15.07 -14.76
C ALA A 136 -4.69 -16.27 -15.19
N ASP A 137 -3.78 -16.13 -16.17
CA ASP A 137 -2.91 -17.21 -16.65
C ASP A 137 -1.70 -17.38 -15.72
N GLU A 138 -1.46 -18.59 -15.23
CA GLU A 138 -0.32 -18.95 -14.38
C GLU A 138 1.04 -18.50 -14.98
N LYS A 139 1.16 -18.44 -16.31
CA LYS A 139 2.39 -17.98 -16.98
C LYS A 139 2.66 -16.49 -16.77
N THR A 140 1.63 -15.70 -16.55
CA THR A 140 1.78 -14.27 -16.22
C THR A 140 2.32 -14.10 -14.81
N ALA A 141 2.08 -15.06 -13.92
CA ALA A 141 2.49 -15.04 -12.52
C ALA A 141 2.06 -13.75 -11.79
N ALA A 142 0.83 -13.31 -12.07
CA ALA A 142 0.26 -12.12 -11.43
C ALA A 142 -0.04 -12.38 -9.95
N ASP A 143 0.41 -11.52 -9.05
CA ASP A 143 0.11 -11.61 -7.62
C ASP A 143 -1.40 -11.56 -7.34
N TYR A 144 -2.15 -10.86 -8.19
CA TYR A 144 -3.60 -10.70 -8.13
C TYR A 144 -4.40 -11.69 -9.02
N ALA A 145 -3.78 -12.77 -9.53
CA ALA A 145 -4.49 -13.75 -10.35
C ALA A 145 -5.74 -14.32 -9.67
N TYR A 146 -5.73 -14.45 -8.34
CA TYR A 146 -6.83 -14.96 -7.54
C TYR A 146 -8.10 -14.09 -7.60
N LEU A 147 -8.00 -12.81 -7.93
CA LEU A 147 -9.16 -11.92 -8.09
C LEU A 147 -10.09 -12.35 -9.23
N PHE A 148 -9.58 -13.13 -10.18
CA PHE A 148 -10.36 -13.68 -11.29
C PHE A 148 -11.04 -15.01 -10.96
N ASP A 149 -10.83 -15.61 -9.79
CA ASP A 149 -11.47 -16.89 -9.38
C ASP A 149 -12.98 -16.77 -9.20
N ILE A 150 -13.48 -15.54 -9.04
CA ILE A 150 -14.92 -15.25 -9.00
C ILE A 150 -15.59 -15.42 -10.37
N ILE A 151 -14.84 -15.30 -11.47
CA ILE A 151 -15.33 -15.49 -12.82
C ILE A 151 -15.32 -16.98 -13.15
N ALA A 152 -16.43 -17.49 -13.65
CA ALA A 152 -16.53 -18.89 -14.09
C ALA A 152 -15.51 -19.18 -15.21
N ARG A 153 -15.16 -20.46 -15.37
CA ARG A 153 -14.24 -20.89 -16.44
C ARG A 153 -14.98 -21.75 -17.47
N ASN A 154 -14.61 -21.55 -18.72
CA ASN A 154 -15.02 -22.39 -19.85
C ASN A 154 -14.32 -23.76 -19.82
N ASP A 155 -14.79 -24.69 -20.65
CA ASP A 155 -14.22 -26.05 -20.74
C ASP A 155 -12.74 -26.08 -21.16
N ASP A 156 -12.25 -25.03 -21.83
CA ASP A 156 -10.85 -24.86 -22.25
C ASP A 156 -9.97 -24.19 -21.18
N GLY A 157 -10.55 -23.84 -20.03
CA GLY A 157 -9.88 -23.19 -18.91
C GLY A 157 -9.85 -21.67 -18.97
N SER A 158 -10.28 -21.05 -20.07
CA SER A 158 -10.40 -19.59 -20.18
C SER A 158 -11.50 -19.05 -19.26
N LEU A 159 -11.42 -17.77 -18.92
CA LEU A 159 -12.48 -17.10 -18.14
C LEU A 159 -13.77 -17.03 -18.97
N ALA A 160 -14.92 -17.17 -18.31
CA ALA A 160 -16.24 -16.98 -18.91
C ALA A 160 -16.53 -15.48 -19.08
N VAL A 161 -15.68 -14.80 -19.83
CA VAL A 161 -15.81 -13.43 -20.29
C VAL A 161 -15.82 -13.43 -21.83
N GLU A 162 -16.84 -12.84 -22.42
CA GLU A 162 -17.11 -12.91 -23.86
C GLU A 162 -17.37 -11.50 -24.40
N ALA A 163 -16.73 -11.16 -25.52
CA ALA A 163 -17.11 -10.02 -26.35
C ALA A 163 -18.26 -10.45 -27.26
N THR A 164 -19.49 -10.08 -26.92
CA THR A 164 -20.68 -10.41 -27.74
C THR A 164 -20.75 -9.56 -29.00
N ASP A 165 -20.13 -8.39 -28.98
CA ASP A 165 -19.80 -7.52 -30.09
C ASP A 165 -18.59 -6.65 -29.69
N ASP A 166 -18.14 -5.73 -30.56
CA ASP A 166 -16.94 -4.90 -30.33
C ASP A 166 -17.03 -4.03 -29.05
N TYR A 167 -18.24 -3.78 -28.54
CA TYR A 167 -18.47 -2.85 -27.42
C TYR A 167 -19.37 -3.44 -26.34
N THR A 168 -19.54 -4.76 -26.29
CA THR A 168 -20.36 -5.41 -25.27
C THR A 168 -19.60 -6.61 -24.69
N LEU A 169 -19.35 -6.54 -23.39
CA LEU A 169 -18.80 -7.64 -22.59
C LEU A 169 -19.93 -8.36 -21.86
N LYS A 170 -19.91 -9.69 -21.91
CA LYS A 170 -20.71 -10.55 -21.05
C LYS A 170 -19.79 -11.35 -20.15
N ILE A 171 -20.03 -11.26 -18.85
CA ILE A 171 -19.21 -11.89 -17.82
C ILE A 171 -20.10 -12.83 -17.02
N THR A 172 -19.67 -14.07 -16.79
CA THR A 172 -20.39 -15.03 -15.96
C THR A 172 -19.57 -15.34 -14.72
N LEU A 173 -20.17 -15.09 -13.55
CA LEU A 173 -19.56 -15.38 -12.25
C LEU A 173 -19.90 -16.80 -11.79
N THR A 174 -19.10 -17.33 -10.87
CA THR A 174 -19.37 -18.62 -10.21
C THR A 174 -20.53 -18.55 -9.22
N ASN A 175 -20.76 -17.37 -8.64
CA ASN A 175 -21.82 -17.06 -7.66
C ASN A 175 -21.97 -15.52 -7.55
N PRO A 176 -23.05 -15.02 -6.90
CA PRO A 176 -23.21 -13.60 -6.63
C PRO A 176 -22.00 -13.02 -5.88
N CYS A 177 -21.55 -11.82 -6.31
CA CYS A 177 -20.39 -11.15 -5.73
C CYS A 177 -20.73 -9.67 -5.47
N PRO A 178 -20.81 -9.24 -4.18
CA PRO A 178 -21.26 -7.88 -3.85
C PRO A 178 -20.26 -6.79 -4.26
N TYR A 179 -18.98 -7.12 -4.44
CA TYR A 179 -17.90 -6.20 -4.79
C TYR A 179 -17.43 -6.33 -6.25
N PHE A 180 -18.12 -7.07 -7.12
CA PHE A 180 -17.64 -7.30 -8.49
C PHE A 180 -17.56 -6.01 -9.32
N ASN A 181 -18.45 -5.05 -9.07
CA ASN A 181 -18.38 -3.74 -9.74
C ASN A 181 -17.08 -2.99 -9.37
N ASP A 182 -16.66 -3.08 -8.12
CA ASP A 182 -15.42 -2.46 -7.64
C ASP A 182 -14.18 -3.14 -8.24
N LEU A 183 -14.20 -4.47 -8.40
CA LEU A 183 -13.13 -5.20 -9.11
C LEU A 183 -12.94 -4.69 -10.53
N MET A 184 -14.02 -4.37 -11.25
CA MET A 184 -13.93 -3.83 -12.61
C MET A 184 -13.34 -2.40 -12.68
N ALA A 185 -13.16 -1.71 -11.53
CA ALA A 185 -12.44 -0.45 -11.41
C ALA A 185 -11.00 -0.62 -10.92
N PHE A 186 -10.64 -1.81 -10.46
CA PHE A 186 -9.29 -2.09 -9.96
C PHE A 186 -8.29 -2.24 -11.12
N PRO A 187 -7.06 -1.71 -11.02
CA PRO A 187 -6.09 -1.67 -12.12
C PRO A 187 -5.82 -3.00 -12.81
N THR A 188 -5.82 -4.13 -12.08
CA THR A 188 -5.59 -5.46 -12.66
C THR A 188 -6.66 -5.89 -13.69
N TYR A 189 -7.85 -5.28 -13.62
CA TYR A 189 -8.93 -5.46 -14.60
C TYR A 189 -8.84 -4.50 -15.80
N PHE A 190 -7.81 -3.63 -15.86
CA PHE A 190 -7.67 -2.70 -16.98
C PHE A 190 -7.15 -3.40 -18.25
N PRO A 191 -7.53 -2.92 -19.45
CA PRO A 191 -7.08 -3.52 -20.69
C PRO A 191 -5.65 -3.14 -21.01
N VAL A 192 -4.91 -4.06 -21.63
CA VAL A 192 -3.59 -3.82 -22.22
C VAL A 192 -3.61 -4.07 -23.70
N TYR A 193 -2.73 -3.38 -24.46
CA TYR A 193 -2.69 -3.52 -25.90
C TYR A 193 -1.95 -4.81 -26.29
N GLN A 194 -2.72 -5.83 -26.69
CA GLN A 194 -2.25 -7.19 -26.99
C GLN A 194 -1.01 -7.23 -27.88
N LYS A 195 -0.99 -6.42 -28.95
CA LYS A 195 0.11 -6.45 -29.92
C LYS A 195 1.47 -6.03 -29.32
N ASP A 196 1.48 -5.10 -28.36
CA ASP A 196 2.72 -4.70 -27.68
C ASP A 196 3.18 -5.80 -26.73
N VAL A 197 2.26 -6.40 -25.97
CA VAL A 197 2.56 -7.50 -25.05
C VAL A 197 3.19 -8.68 -25.80
N GLU A 198 2.51 -9.18 -26.84
CA GLU A 198 2.97 -10.35 -27.61
C GLU A 198 4.25 -10.07 -28.40
N LYS A 199 4.43 -8.84 -28.89
CA LYS A 199 5.65 -8.45 -29.61
C LYS A 199 6.87 -8.39 -28.68
N ALA A 200 6.68 -7.92 -27.46
CA ALA A 200 7.78 -7.78 -26.49
C ALA A 200 8.20 -9.12 -25.89
N ASP A 201 7.25 -10.03 -25.70
CA ASP A 201 7.46 -11.35 -25.11
C ASP A 201 6.78 -12.47 -25.92
N PRO A 202 7.28 -12.78 -27.12
CA PRO A 202 6.68 -13.81 -28.00
C PRO A 202 6.77 -15.22 -27.41
N ASP A 203 7.62 -15.45 -26.42
CA ASP A 203 7.84 -16.75 -25.79
C ASP A 203 7.03 -16.90 -24.48
N GLY A 204 6.40 -15.84 -23.98
CA GLY A 204 5.66 -15.80 -22.71
C GLY A 204 6.53 -16.05 -21.48
N LYS A 205 7.79 -15.60 -21.49
CA LYS A 205 8.75 -15.82 -20.37
C LYS A 205 9.00 -14.59 -19.51
N ASN A 206 8.68 -13.41 -20.02
CA ASN A 206 8.88 -12.12 -19.38
C ASN A 206 7.65 -11.25 -19.57
N PRO A 207 6.53 -11.58 -18.93
CA PRO A 207 5.22 -11.00 -19.24
C PRO A 207 5.16 -9.47 -19.06
N GLY A 208 5.95 -8.88 -18.14
CA GLY A 208 6.01 -7.43 -17.92
C GLY A 208 6.92 -6.65 -18.87
N LYS A 209 7.67 -7.32 -19.75
CA LYS A 209 8.70 -6.70 -20.59
C LYS A 209 8.18 -5.57 -21.50
N TRP A 210 6.93 -5.63 -21.91
CA TRP A 210 6.32 -4.71 -22.86
C TRP A 210 6.23 -3.26 -22.35
N CYS A 211 6.20 -3.04 -21.03
CA CYS A 211 6.06 -1.74 -20.41
C CYS A 211 7.24 -1.33 -19.50
N GLN A 212 8.39 -2.01 -19.59
CA GLN A 212 9.60 -1.64 -18.85
C GLN A 212 10.31 -0.40 -19.38
N GLU A 213 9.94 0.04 -20.57
CA GLU A 213 10.48 1.23 -21.23
C GLU A 213 9.34 2.06 -21.81
N ALA A 214 9.59 3.35 -22.02
CA ALA A 214 8.63 4.23 -22.67
C ALA A 214 8.33 3.82 -24.12
N GLY A 215 7.12 4.17 -24.62
CA GLY A 215 6.73 3.99 -26.00
C GLY A 215 5.72 2.88 -26.25
N PHE A 216 5.25 2.19 -25.22
CA PHE A 216 4.12 1.27 -25.32
C PHE A 216 2.79 2.01 -25.53
N VAL A 217 1.81 1.30 -26.07
CA VAL A 217 0.47 1.81 -26.32
C VAL A 217 -0.39 1.69 -25.05
N SER A 218 -1.04 2.79 -24.68
CA SER A 218 -1.97 2.87 -23.54
C SER A 218 -3.25 3.60 -23.94
N ASN A 219 -4.29 3.61 -23.10
CA ASN A 219 -5.60 4.20 -23.41
C ASN A 219 -6.07 5.24 -22.39
N GLY A 220 -5.23 5.58 -21.39
CA GLY A 220 -5.56 6.56 -20.35
C GLY A 220 -5.28 8.00 -20.76
N ALA A 221 -5.39 8.91 -19.78
CA ALA A 221 -5.21 10.34 -19.96
C ALA A 221 -3.81 10.74 -20.41
N TYR A 222 -2.82 9.97 -20.00
CA TYR A 222 -1.40 10.21 -20.32
C TYR A 222 -0.75 8.97 -20.92
N THR A 223 0.34 9.19 -21.68
CA THR A 223 1.21 8.13 -22.21
C THR A 223 2.63 8.36 -21.74
N LEU A 224 3.37 7.30 -21.45
CA LEU A 224 4.76 7.38 -21.02
C LEU A 224 5.68 7.77 -22.18
N LYS A 225 6.26 8.97 -22.08
CA LYS A 225 7.17 9.55 -23.09
C LYS A 225 8.63 9.17 -22.86
N SER A 226 9.05 9.15 -21.60
CA SER A 226 10.41 8.76 -21.22
C SER A 226 10.47 8.19 -19.83
N TRP A 227 11.34 7.22 -19.62
CA TRP A 227 11.66 6.63 -18.34
C TRP A 227 13.18 6.54 -18.20
N LYS A 228 13.71 7.25 -17.22
CA LYS A 228 15.08 7.13 -16.79
C LYS A 228 15.07 6.44 -15.43
N HIS A 229 15.34 5.16 -15.46
CA HIS A 229 15.26 4.30 -14.27
C HIS A 229 16.02 4.88 -13.08
N ASN A 230 15.41 4.84 -11.91
CA ASN A 230 15.90 5.42 -10.64
C ASN A 230 16.18 6.93 -10.69
N GLU A 231 15.61 7.65 -11.66
CA GLU A 231 15.77 9.12 -11.78
C GLU A 231 14.42 9.79 -12.01
N SER A 232 13.75 9.48 -13.13
CA SER A 232 12.54 10.23 -13.51
C SER A 232 11.70 9.55 -14.58
N MET A 233 10.41 9.85 -14.57
CA MET A 233 9.47 9.54 -15.65
C MET A 233 8.84 10.82 -16.19
N VAL A 234 8.49 10.82 -17.47
CA VAL A 234 7.72 11.91 -18.09
C VAL A 234 6.54 11.30 -18.83
N TYR A 235 5.37 11.69 -18.40
CA TYR A 235 4.10 11.39 -19.06
C TYR A 235 3.64 12.60 -19.86
N VAL A 236 3.02 12.35 -21.03
CA VAL A 236 2.46 13.39 -21.89
C VAL A 236 0.99 13.11 -22.14
N LYS A 237 0.20 14.18 -22.25
CA LYS A 237 -1.23 14.11 -22.54
C LYS A 237 -1.49 13.22 -23.76
N ASN A 238 -2.42 12.29 -23.61
CA ASN A 238 -2.90 11.45 -24.70
C ASN A 238 -4.08 12.13 -25.41
N PRO A 239 -3.91 12.63 -26.64
CA PRO A 239 -4.99 13.30 -27.37
C PRO A 239 -6.09 12.33 -27.85
N LYS A 240 -5.89 11.02 -27.66
CA LYS A 240 -6.84 9.95 -28.02
C LYS A 240 -7.65 9.46 -26.82
N TYR A 241 -7.34 9.95 -25.62
CA TYR A 241 -8.13 9.63 -24.42
C TYR A 241 -9.58 10.06 -24.62
N TYR A 242 -10.53 9.26 -24.17
CA TYR A 242 -11.95 9.52 -24.40
C TYR A 242 -12.43 10.85 -23.83
N ASP A 243 -11.78 11.32 -22.75
CA ASP A 243 -12.06 12.58 -22.06
C ASP A 243 -10.92 13.60 -22.17
N ALA A 244 -10.18 13.57 -23.29
CA ALA A 244 -9.00 14.40 -23.51
C ALA A 244 -9.28 15.93 -23.38
N ASP A 245 -10.49 16.37 -23.66
CA ASP A 245 -10.87 17.78 -23.57
C ASP A 245 -10.81 18.32 -22.12
N ASN A 246 -10.98 17.46 -21.13
CA ASN A 246 -10.91 17.80 -19.71
C ASN A 246 -9.49 17.62 -19.10
N VAL A 247 -8.54 17.05 -19.83
CA VAL A 247 -7.14 16.95 -19.42
C VAL A 247 -6.42 18.24 -19.76
N THR A 248 -5.99 19.01 -18.76
CA THR A 248 -5.46 20.37 -18.97
C THR A 248 -3.93 20.43 -18.96
N MET A 249 -3.25 19.53 -18.23
CA MET A 249 -1.78 19.49 -18.20
C MET A 249 -1.25 18.74 -19.42
N ASP A 250 -0.27 19.32 -20.10
CA ASP A 250 0.39 18.68 -21.24
C ASP A 250 1.41 17.62 -20.81
N GLU A 251 2.06 17.81 -19.68
CA GLU A 251 3.08 16.90 -19.15
C GLU A 251 2.99 16.73 -17.64
N ILE A 252 3.26 15.52 -17.16
CA ILE A 252 3.53 15.18 -15.75
C ILE A 252 4.99 14.72 -15.68
N HIS A 253 5.80 15.40 -14.88
CA HIS A 253 7.17 15.04 -14.60
C HIS A 253 7.23 14.37 -13.24
N ILE A 254 7.68 13.13 -13.17
CA ILE A 254 7.78 12.36 -11.93
C ILE A 254 9.24 12.22 -11.55
N MET A 255 9.62 12.72 -10.38
CA MET A 255 10.89 12.44 -9.74
C MET A 255 10.79 11.11 -9.01
N LEU A 256 11.69 10.18 -9.31
CA LEU A 256 11.76 8.88 -8.63
C LEU A 256 12.82 8.97 -7.52
N SER A 257 12.37 9.09 -6.28
CA SER A 257 13.25 9.22 -5.11
C SER A 257 12.51 8.80 -3.84
N ALA A 258 13.13 7.96 -3.03
CA ALA A 258 12.69 7.62 -1.69
C ALA A 258 13.25 8.57 -0.61
N ASP A 259 14.15 9.50 -0.97
CA ASP A 259 14.72 10.48 -0.03
C ASP A 259 13.69 11.57 0.26
N ASP A 260 12.92 11.41 1.33
CA ASP A 260 11.86 12.33 1.76
C ASP A 260 12.41 13.75 2.07
N THR A 261 13.61 13.85 2.61
CA THR A 261 14.29 15.13 2.86
C THR A 261 14.59 15.86 1.55
N ALA A 262 15.10 15.17 0.54
CA ALA A 262 15.40 15.76 -0.76
C ALA A 262 14.13 16.15 -1.51
N THR A 263 13.08 15.30 -1.50
CA THR A 263 11.79 15.59 -2.16
C THR A 263 11.05 16.73 -1.48
N TYR A 264 11.03 16.77 -0.14
CA TYR A 264 10.47 17.87 0.63
C TYR A 264 11.22 19.19 0.39
N ALA A 265 12.55 19.16 0.30
CA ALA A 265 13.35 20.35 -0.07
C ALA A 265 13.03 20.83 -1.49
N ALA A 266 12.86 19.92 -2.47
CA ALA A 266 12.45 20.25 -3.83
C ALA A 266 11.03 20.84 -3.88
N TYR A 267 10.10 20.30 -3.07
CA TYR A 267 8.78 20.89 -2.90
C TYR A 267 8.86 22.31 -2.33
N ASN A 268 9.61 22.52 -1.24
CA ASN A 268 9.75 23.83 -0.60
C ASN A 268 10.44 24.86 -1.50
N SER A 269 11.35 24.43 -2.40
CA SER A 269 11.97 25.30 -3.39
C SER A 269 11.04 25.64 -4.56
N GLY A 270 9.94 24.91 -4.75
CA GLY A 270 9.00 25.07 -5.87
C GLY A 270 9.38 24.27 -7.13
N ASP A 271 10.31 23.34 -7.03
CA ASP A 271 10.72 22.46 -8.13
C ASP A 271 9.78 21.24 -8.24
N LEU A 272 9.06 20.88 -7.16
CA LEU A 272 7.94 19.94 -7.14
C LEU A 272 6.64 20.64 -6.76
N ASP A 273 5.56 20.24 -7.38
CA ASP A 273 4.19 20.72 -7.14
C ASP A 273 3.43 19.82 -6.17
N PHE A 274 3.81 18.53 -6.11
CA PHE A 274 3.23 17.50 -5.27
C PHE A 274 4.34 16.58 -4.74
N VAL A 275 4.25 16.17 -3.47
CA VAL A 275 5.05 15.08 -2.89
C VAL A 275 4.15 14.19 -2.03
N ASP A 276 4.36 12.89 -2.14
CA ASP A 276 3.53 11.85 -1.52
C ASP A 276 3.90 11.57 -0.06
N THR A 277 5.03 12.09 0.39
CA THR A 277 5.51 11.94 1.76
C THR A 277 6.33 13.15 2.18
N VAL A 278 6.55 13.31 3.48
CA VAL A 278 7.42 14.32 4.08
C VAL A 278 8.27 13.67 5.17
N PRO A 279 9.44 14.24 5.53
CA PRO A 279 10.21 13.74 6.66
C PRO A 279 9.37 13.65 7.92
N ASN A 280 9.50 12.57 8.68
CA ASN A 280 8.69 12.27 9.85
C ASN A 280 8.72 13.41 10.89
N ASP A 281 9.86 14.04 11.13
CA ASP A 281 10.03 15.13 12.07
C ASP A 281 9.37 16.46 11.63
N GLU A 282 8.99 16.58 10.34
CA GLU A 282 8.26 17.74 9.82
C GLU A 282 6.75 17.65 10.02
N ILE A 283 6.16 16.45 10.18
CA ILE A 283 4.71 16.24 10.26
C ILE A 283 4.07 17.12 11.35
N SER A 284 4.63 17.14 12.55
CA SER A 284 4.11 17.96 13.67
C SER A 284 4.15 19.47 13.40
N THR A 285 5.04 19.92 12.51
CA THR A 285 5.15 21.33 12.11
C THR A 285 4.16 21.67 11.00
N LEU A 286 3.69 20.72 10.23
CA LEU A 286 2.80 20.85 9.08
C LEU A 286 1.34 20.63 9.46
N ASN A 287 1.04 19.61 10.24
CA ASN A 287 -0.32 19.19 10.57
C ASN A 287 -1.11 20.32 11.25
N GLY A 288 -2.21 20.73 10.62
CA GLY A 288 -3.08 21.83 11.08
C GLY A 288 -2.47 23.23 10.98
N LYS A 289 -1.25 23.39 10.41
CA LYS A 289 -0.52 24.67 10.33
C LYS A 289 -0.14 25.07 8.90
N ASN A 290 -0.04 24.13 7.99
CA ASN A 290 0.27 24.37 6.59
C ASN A 290 -0.91 23.91 5.70
N SER A 291 -1.45 24.82 4.89
CA SER A 291 -2.61 24.55 4.01
C SER A 291 -2.28 23.62 2.83
N ASP A 292 -1.00 23.44 2.52
CA ASP A 292 -0.55 22.54 1.47
C ASP A 292 -0.44 21.08 1.97
N PHE A 293 -0.50 20.86 3.29
CA PHE A 293 -0.42 19.54 3.90
C PHE A 293 -1.82 18.93 4.01
N HIS A 294 -2.01 17.78 3.41
CA HIS A 294 -3.28 17.06 3.36
C HIS A 294 -3.17 15.72 4.06
N ILE A 295 -4.22 15.33 4.76
CA ILE A 295 -4.41 14.02 5.37
C ILE A 295 -5.65 13.40 4.75
N ILE A 296 -5.54 12.19 4.23
CA ILE A 296 -6.62 11.44 3.62
C ILE A 296 -6.82 10.15 4.43
N PRO A 297 -8.01 9.90 4.98
CA PRO A 297 -8.29 8.61 5.61
C PRO A 297 -8.28 7.52 4.53
N ASN A 298 -7.58 6.41 4.81
CA ASN A 298 -7.50 5.26 3.93
C ASN A 298 -8.17 4.04 4.56
N LEU A 299 -8.69 3.18 3.71
CA LEU A 299 -9.27 1.91 4.12
C LEU A 299 -8.17 0.84 4.14
N GLY A 300 -7.47 0.71 5.26
CA GLY A 300 -6.37 -0.24 5.35
C GLY A 300 -5.69 -0.26 6.71
N THR A 301 -4.76 -1.20 6.87
CA THR A 301 -4.06 -1.45 8.12
C THR A 301 -2.55 -1.51 7.90
N TYR A 302 -1.83 -0.67 8.64
CA TYR A 302 -0.39 -0.82 8.83
C TYR A 302 -0.16 -1.91 9.86
N TYR A 303 0.66 -2.88 9.52
CA TYR A 303 0.97 -3.99 10.42
C TYR A 303 2.43 -4.40 10.31
N VAL A 304 2.89 -5.17 11.27
CA VAL A 304 4.16 -5.86 11.24
C VAL A 304 3.87 -7.36 11.22
N GLY A 305 4.57 -8.08 10.37
CA GLY A 305 4.30 -9.50 10.17
C GLY A 305 5.51 -10.38 10.40
N PHE A 306 5.27 -11.58 10.92
CA PHE A 306 6.26 -12.63 11.06
C PHE A 306 6.29 -13.55 9.84
N ASN A 307 7.47 -13.88 9.34
CA ASN A 307 7.64 -15.10 8.56
C ASN A 307 7.44 -16.30 9.49
N VAL A 308 6.34 -17.05 9.32
CA VAL A 308 6.00 -18.18 10.20
C VAL A 308 6.98 -19.36 10.06
N ASN A 309 7.79 -19.38 9.00
CA ASN A 309 8.81 -20.40 8.73
C ASN A 309 10.22 -19.96 9.13
N ASP A 310 10.38 -18.79 9.80
CA ASP A 310 11.69 -18.29 10.21
C ASP A 310 12.34 -19.23 11.24
N PRO A 311 13.69 -19.46 11.16
CA PRO A 311 14.43 -20.32 12.09
C PRO A 311 14.33 -19.94 13.57
N ILE A 312 13.88 -18.71 13.91
CA ILE A 312 13.65 -18.30 15.30
C ILE A 312 12.63 -19.22 16.01
N PHE A 313 11.76 -19.88 15.25
CA PHE A 313 10.75 -20.81 15.75
C PHE A 313 11.19 -22.27 15.72
N ASP A 314 12.42 -22.58 15.34
CA ASP A 314 12.93 -23.96 15.28
C ASP A 314 12.81 -24.68 16.63
N GLY A 315 12.29 -25.91 16.60
CA GLY A 315 12.10 -26.73 17.79
C GLY A 315 10.92 -26.30 18.67
N LYS A 316 10.10 -25.37 18.25
CA LYS A 316 8.84 -24.99 18.91
C LYS A 316 7.66 -25.77 18.31
N THR A 317 6.62 -25.97 19.10
CA THR A 317 5.32 -26.40 18.58
C THR A 317 4.59 -25.20 17.96
N VAL A 318 3.50 -25.44 17.20
CA VAL A 318 2.66 -24.38 16.64
C VAL A 318 2.17 -23.40 17.71
N GLU A 319 1.69 -23.95 18.86
CA GLU A 319 1.19 -23.15 19.98
C GLU A 319 2.31 -22.34 20.65
N GLN A 320 3.51 -22.91 20.77
CA GLN A 320 4.66 -22.19 21.33
C GLN A 320 5.10 -21.05 20.43
N ALA A 321 5.16 -21.29 19.11
CA ALA A 321 5.49 -20.25 18.14
C ALA A 321 4.43 -19.14 18.12
N ALA A 322 3.13 -19.49 18.16
CA ALA A 322 2.06 -18.51 18.28
C ALA A 322 2.15 -17.71 19.57
N SER A 323 2.47 -18.36 20.71
CA SER A 323 2.70 -17.67 22.00
C SER A 323 3.86 -16.68 21.94
N MET A 324 4.95 -17.02 21.22
CA MET A 324 6.06 -16.09 21.00
C MET A 324 5.63 -14.85 20.23
N ARG A 325 4.90 -15.02 19.13
CA ARG A 325 4.41 -13.91 18.29
C ARG A 325 3.39 -13.05 19.04
N LYS A 326 2.41 -13.68 19.73
CA LYS A 326 1.42 -12.97 20.57
C LYS A 326 2.08 -12.19 21.71
N ALA A 327 3.15 -12.73 22.33
CA ALA A 327 3.89 -12.00 23.35
C ALA A 327 4.50 -10.70 22.81
N MET A 328 5.10 -10.74 21.63
CA MET A 328 5.66 -9.55 20.98
C MET A 328 4.57 -8.55 20.59
N ASN A 329 3.41 -9.03 20.11
CA ASN A 329 2.27 -8.17 19.81
C ASN A 329 1.78 -7.39 21.03
N LEU A 330 1.77 -8.00 22.23
CA LEU A 330 1.36 -7.34 23.49
C LEU A 330 2.36 -6.28 23.94
N LEU A 331 3.64 -6.37 23.57
CA LEU A 331 4.65 -5.38 23.97
C LEU A 331 4.54 -4.06 23.22
N ILE A 332 3.87 -4.02 22.07
CA ILE A 332 3.83 -2.85 21.18
C ILE A 332 3.02 -1.71 21.82
N ASP A 333 3.66 -0.56 21.99
CA ASP A 333 3.02 0.69 22.42
C ASP A 333 2.46 1.43 21.19
N ARG A 334 1.23 1.05 20.79
CA ARG A 334 0.55 1.58 19.60
C ARG A 334 0.17 3.05 19.75
N GLU A 335 -0.24 3.46 20.96
CA GLU A 335 -0.59 4.84 21.23
C GLU A 335 0.63 5.75 21.04
N PHE A 336 1.81 5.33 21.56
CA PHE A 336 3.06 6.05 21.31
C PHE A 336 3.38 6.17 19.82
N ILE A 337 3.24 5.07 19.06
CA ILE A 337 3.50 5.08 17.61
C ILE A 337 2.55 6.03 16.90
N VAL A 338 1.26 5.98 17.17
CA VAL A 338 0.26 6.85 16.55
C VAL A 338 0.50 8.33 16.87
N GLU A 339 0.78 8.65 18.13
CA GLU A 339 0.93 10.05 18.58
C GLU A 339 2.28 10.66 18.22
N ASN A 340 3.37 9.87 18.24
CA ASN A 340 4.74 10.40 18.15
C ASN A 340 5.43 10.03 16.83
N VAL A 341 5.02 8.96 16.17
CA VAL A 341 5.56 8.57 14.86
C VAL A 341 4.57 8.90 13.75
N GLY A 342 3.33 8.45 13.83
CA GLY A 342 2.28 8.71 12.84
C GLY A 342 1.87 10.17 12.76
N GLN A 343 1.49 10.78 13.89
CA GLN A 343 1.23 12.22 14.09
C GLN A 343 0.09 12.82 13.24
N THR A 344 -0.70 12.00 12.55
CA THR A 344 -1.76 12.44 11.63
C THR A 344 -3.16 12.01 12.05
N GLY A 345 -3.31 11.54 13.31
CA GLY A 345 -4.60 11.11 13.87
C GLY A 345 -5.01 9.72 13.42
N GLN A 346 -4.05 8.85 13.13
CA GLN A 346 -4.28 7.42 12.96
C GLN A 346 -4.94 6.83 14.21
N ILE A 347 -5.66 5.74 14.07
CA ILE A 347 -6.28 5.00 15.17
C ILE A 347 -5.43 3.76 15.43
N ALA A 348 -5.05 3.53 16.68
CA ALA A 348 -4.35 2.31 17.09
C ALA A 348 -5.19 1.08 16.74
N ALA A 349 -4.62 0.14 15.98
CA ALA A 349 -5.37 -1.00 15.49
C ALA A 349 -5.40 -2.13 16.51
N ASP A 350 -6.56 -2.73 16.72
CA ASP A 350 -6.83 -3.87 17.60
C ASP A 350 -7.40 -5.09 16.86
N SER A 351 -7.54 -4.96 15.53
CA SER A 351 -7.95 -6.01 14.58
C SER A 351 -7.20 -5.82 13.25
N PHE A 352 -7.24 -6.81 12.37
CA PHE A 352 -6.61 -6.69 11.06
C PHE A 352 -7.51 -5.99 10.03
N VAL A 353 -8.81 -6.33 10.01
CA VAL A 353 -9.76 -5.62 9.15
C VAL A 353 -10.02 -4.22 9.72
N PRO A 354 -9.83 -3.13 8.94
CA PRO A 354 -9.89 -1.77 9.44
C PRO A 354 -11.32 -1.31 9.74
N GLU A 355 -11.41 -0.27 10.56
CA GLU A 355 -12.66 0.44 10.81
C GLU A 355 -13.25 1.03 9.51
N GLY A 356 -14.59 1.08 9.44
CA GLY A 356 -15.32 1.67 8.32
C GLY A 356 -15.45 0.77 7.10
N MET A 357 -14.83 -0.42 7.09
CA MET A 357 -15.02 -1.40 6.01
C MET A 357 -16.46 -1.95 6.03
N SER A 358 -17.10 -1.97 4.85
CA SER A 358 -18.42 -2.58 4.67
C SER A 358 -18.36 -4.08 5.02
N ASP A 359 -19.44 -4.63 5.56
CA ASP A 359 -19.57 -6.08 5.77
C ASP A 359 -20.09 -6.82 4.50
N GLY A 360 -20.37 -6.09 3.42
CA GLY A 360 -20.99 -6.62 2.21
C GLY A 360 -22.47 -6.96 2.37
N ASN A 361 -23.09 -6.67 3.55
CA ASN A 361 -24.48 -6.96 3.87
C ASN A 361 -25.25 -5.71 4.35
N GLY A 362 -24.70 -4.52 4.10
CA GLY A 362 -25.32 -3.23 4.42
C GLY A 362 -24.94 -2.65 5.79
N GLY A 363 -24.00 -3.26 6.50
CA GLY A 363 -23.41 -2.80 7.76
C GLY A 363 -21.92 -2.49 7.63
N VAL A 364 -21.26 -2.37 8.78
CA VAL A 364 -19.80 -2.31 8.91
C VAL A 364 -19.30 -3.61 9.55
N PHE A 365 -18.13 -4.08 9.09
CA PHE A 365 -17.59 -5.37 9.54
C PHE A 365 -17.05 -5.29 10.97
N LYS A 366 -16.15 -4.32 11.24
CA LYS A 366 -15.60 -4.14 12.58
C LYS A 366 -16.61 -3.49 13.51
N THR A 367 -16.84 -4.12 14.65
CA THR A 367 -17.69 -3.64 15.75
C THR A 367 -16.88 -3.62 17.05
N ASP A 368 -17.41 -3.00 18.11
CA ASP A 368 -16.73 -2.93 19.41
C ASP A 368 -16.43 -4.33 20.02
N ASP A 369 -17.11 -5.38 19.55
CA ASP A 369 -16.91 -6.76 20.02
C ASP A 369 -15.81 -7.52 19.25
N THR A 370 -15.17 -6.90 18.25
CA THR A 370 -14.15 -7.53 17.36
C THR A 370 -12.72 -7.12 17.68
N SER A 371 -12.39 -6.80 18.92
CA SER A 371 -11.03 -6.49 19.37
C SER A 371 -10.30 -7.76 19.78
N TYR A 372 -9.05 -7.93 19.32
CA TYR A 372 -8.20 -9.08 19.67
C TYR A 372 -7.26 -8.82 20.83
N TYR A 373 -7.05 -7.56 21.18
CA TYR A 373 -6.24 -7.08 22.30
C TYR A 373 -6.60 -5.63 22.61
N ASP A 374 -6.14 -5.14 23.77
CA ASP A 374 -6.34 -3.77 24.19
C ASP A 374 -5.22 -2.89 23.60
N ALA A 375 -5.53 -2.18 22.52
CA ALA A 375 -4.55 -1.36 21.78
C ALA A 375 -4.14 -0.08 22.54
N ASP A 376 -4.91 0.32 23.56
CA ASP A 376 -4.61 1.50 24.41
C ASP A 376 -3.60 1.18 25.51
N LYS A 377 -3.24 -0.09 25.71
CA LYS A 377 -2.24 -0.50 26.69
C LYS A 377 -0.84 -0.43 26.13
N THR A 378 0.06 0.13 26.92
CA THR A 378 1.50 0.15 26.61
C THR A 378 2.13 -1.22 26.82
N GLY A 379 3.30 -1.47 26.19
CA GLY A 379 4.09 -2.68 26.45
C GLY A 379 4.45 -2.86 27.92
N THR A 380 4.66 -1.77 28.65
CA THR A 380 4.92 -1.79 30.10
C THR A 380 3.73 -2.34 30.89
N ASP A 381 2.50 -2.03 30.50
CA ASP A 381 1.29 -2.54 31.15
C ASP A 381 1.09 -4.03 30.90
N GLN A 382 1.58 -4.54 29.80
CA GLN A 382 1.37 -5.91 29.32
C GLN A 382 2.60 -6.82 29.45
N VAL A 383 3.74 -6.31 29.96
CA VAL A 383 5.02 -7.04 30.02
C VAL A 383 4.93 -8.35 30.79
N GLU A 384 4.15 -8.41 31.88
CA GLU A 384 3.98 -9.64 32.67
C GLU A 384 3.14 -10.70 31.93
N GLU A 385 2.17 -10.29 31.09
CA GLU A 385 1.40 -11.21 30.27
C GLU A 385 2.23 -11.72 29.09
N ALA A 386 2.93 -10.85 28.42
CA ALA A 386 3.87 -11.20 27.35
C ALA A 386 4.97 -12.17 27.85
N LYS A 387 5.51 -11.91 29.05
CA LYS A 387 6.47 -12.79 29.70
C LYS A 387 5.91 -14.21 29.92
N LYS A 388 4.68 -14.34 30.42
CA LYS A 388 4.04 -15.66 30.61
C LYS A 388 3.88 -16.42 29.30
N LEU A 389 3.54 -15.74 28.20
CA LEU A 389 3.46 -16.37 26.89
C LEU A 389 4.83 -16.88 26.43
N LEU A 390 5.92 -16.12 26.62
CA LEU A 390 7.26 -16.59 26.31
C LEU A 390 7.73 -17.70 27.25
N GLU A 391 7.36 -17.67 28.54
CA GLU A 391 7.63 -18.76 29.48
C GLU A 391 6.96 -20.07 29.03
N SER A 392 5.71 -20.00 28.51
CA SER A 392 5.03 -21.16 27.93
C SER A 392 5.74 -21.73 26.70
N ALA A 393 6.46 -20.86 25.97
CA ALA A 393 7.30 -21.23 24.83
C ALA A 393 8.70 -21.72 25.24
N GLY A 394 8.99 -21.79 26.55
CA GLY A 394 10.24 -22.38 27.08
C GLY A 394 11.35 -21.37 27.35
N TYR A 395 11.05 -20.09 27.45
CA TYR A 395 12.00 -19.04 27.85
C TYR A 395 11.95 -18.81 29.36
N THR A 396 13.04 -18.27 29.90
CA THR A 396 13.11 -17.86 31.31
C THR A 396 13.59 -16.42 31.41
N PHE A 397 13.21 -15.72 32.48
CA PHE A 397 13.49 -14.31 32.63
C PHE A 397 14.15 -14.00 33.95
N THR A 398 15.14 -13.09 33.92
CA THR A 398 15.76 -12.52 35.12
C THR A 398 15.45 -11.03 35.15
N ASP A 399 14.84 -10.57 36.24
CA ASP A 399 14.54 -9.17 36.46
C ASP A 399 15.82 -8.34 36.59
N ASN A 400 15.97 -7.28 35.81
CA ASN A 400 17.11 -6.35 35.85
C ASN A 400 16.94 -5.28 36.96
N GLY A 401 15.75 -5.14 37.55
CA GLY A 401 15.45 -4.19 38.62
C GLY A 401 15.11 -2.77 38.13
N ASP A 402 14.96 -2.58 36.83
CA ASP A 402 14.61 -1.31 36.18
C ASP A 402 13.31 -1.39 35.37
N GLY A 403 12.53 -2.45 35.52
CA GLY A 403 11.31 -2.72 34.76
C GLY A 403 11.53 -3.53 33.49
N SER A 404 12.77 -3.88 33.17
CA SER A 404 13.14 -4.76 32.05
C SER A 404 13.60 -6.12 32.54
N TYR A 405 13.67 -7.10 31.62
CA TYR A 405 14.09 -8.46 31.89
C TYR A 405 15.21 -8.91 30.95
N LYS A 406 16.02 -9.84 31.42
CA LYS A 406 16.94 -10.60 30.56
C LYS A 406 16.28 -11.92 30.20
N CYS A 407 16.19 -12.21 28.91
CA CYS A 407 15.65 -13.45 28.35
C CYS A 407 16.73 -14.53 28.21
N ASP A 408 16.43 -15.78 28.56
CA ASP A 408 17.28 -16.93 28.37
C ASP A 408 16.46 -18.16 27.89
N PRO A 409 16.77 -18.79 26.73
CA PRO A 409 17.79 -18.37 25.78
C PRO A 409 17.49 -17.00 25.17
N ALA A 410 18.54 -16.29 24.72
CA ALA A 410 18.37 -14.97 24.11
C ALA A 410 17.59 -15.07 22.80
N ILE A 411 16.66 -14.13 22.59
CA ILE A 411 15.91 -13.94 21.34
C ILE A 411 16.58 -12.80 20.57
N SER A 412 16.92 -13.06 19.31
CA SER A 412 17.42 -12.04 18.39
C SER A 412 16.74 -12.17 17.06
N MET A 413 16.32 -11.03 16.49
CA MET A 413 15.57 -10.96 15.23
C MET A 413 15.95 -9.74 14.42
N THR A 414 15.55 -9.72 13.15
CA THR A 414 15.71 -8.58 12.26
C THR A 414 14.34 -8.07 11.83
N PHE A 415 14.13 -6.77 11.96
CA PHE A 415 13.00 -6.05 11.38
C PHE A 415 13.40 -5.52 10.01
N LEU A 416 12.74 -6.01 8.97
CA LEU A 416 12.95 -5.60 7.59
C LEU A 416 11.98 -4.46 7.23
N THR A 417 12.49 -3.38 6.66
CA THR A 417 11.70 -2.24 6.16
C THR A 417 12.32 -1.65 4.91
N ASN A 418 11.56 -0.85 4.16
CA ASN A 418 12.10 0.00 3.12
C ASN A 418 12.71 1.29 3.70
N ASP A 419 13.44 2.00 2.84
CA ASP A 419 14.17 3.24 3.20
C ASP A 419 13.19 4.44 3.27
N ASP A 420 12.44 4.49 4.37
CA ASP A 420 11.47 5.53 4.69
C ASP A 420 11.59 5.90 6.17
N SER A 421 11.64 7.20 6.47
CA SER A 421 11.90 7.70 7.82
C SER A 421 10.82 7.32 8.83
N THR A 422 9.56 7.28 8.43
CA THR A 422 8.44 6.88 9.31
C THR A 422 8.50 5.39 9.62
N HIS A 423 8.78 4.55 8.63
CA HIS A 423 8.89 3.10 8.85
C HIS A 423 10.09 2.72 9.72
N ILE A 424 11.20 3.43 9.55
CA ILE A 424 12.39 3.28 10.43
C ILE A 424 12.03 3.67 11.86
N ALA A 425 11.31 4.79 12.06
CA ALA A 425 10.89 5.25 13.38
C ALA A 425 9.91 4.28 14.07
N VAL A 426 9.02 3.61 13.31
CA VAL A 426 8.22 2.50 13.83
C VAL A 426 9.13 1.36 14.31
N GLY A 427 10.13 0.98 13.51
CA GLY A 427 11.11 -0.04 13.90
C GLY A 427 11.87 0.32 15.18
N GLU A 428 12.26 1.58 15.36
CA GLU A 428 12.93 2.08 16.57
C GLU A 428 12.02 2.00 17.81
N SER A 429 10.71 2.25 17.65
CA SER A 429 9.72 2.07 18.71
C SER A 429 9.61 0.58 19.11
N LEU A 430 9.42 -0.31 18.14
CA LEU A 430 9.36 -1.75 18.37
C LEU A 430 10.62 -2.29 19.05
N GLN A 431 11.81 -1.77 18.68
CA GLN A 431 13.08 -2.14 19.30
C GLN A 431 13.10 -1.82 20.79
N GLN A 432 12.56 -0.67 21.18
CA GLN A 432 12.45 -0.27 22.61
C GLN A 432 11.43 -1.14 23.35
N ASP A 433 10.29 -1.40 22.75
CA ASP A 433 9.22 -2.22 23.33
C ASP A 433 9.69 -3.65 23.59
N PHE A 434 10.35 -4.27 22.63
CA PHE A 434 10.84 -5.65 22.74
C PHE A 434 12.01 -5.78 23.73
N ALA A 435 12.79 -4.71 23.91
CA ALA A 435 13.86 -4.67 24.91
C ALA A 435 13.36 -4.83 26.35
N LEU A 436 12.07 -4.54 26.64
CA LEU A 436 11.46 -4.77 27.95
C LEU A 436 11.61 -6.23 28.40
N LEU A 437 11.51 -7.18 27.49
CA LEU A 437 11.73 -8.61 27.76
C LEU A 437 13.11 -9.12 27.30
N GLY A 438 14.06 -8.22 27.05
CA GLY A 438 15.44 -8.58 26.65
C GLY A 438 15.52 -9.21 25.26
N ILE A 439 14.57 -8.93 24.40
CA ILE A 439 14.57 -9.34 23.00
C ILE A 439 15.43 -8.33 22.23
N ASN A 440 16.42 -8.83 21.47
CA ASN A 440 17.28 -8.00 20.64
C ASN A 440 16.74 -7.95 19.21
N MET A 441 16.44 -6.75 18.71
CA MET A 441 15.97 -6.54 17.36
C MET A 441 16.91 -5.59 16.61
N GLU A 442 17.36 -5.99 15.43
CA GLU A 442 18.11 -5.14 14.50
C GLU A 442 17.17 -4.62 13.40
N ILE A 443 17.34 -3.37 13.01
CA ILE A 443 16.57 -2.76 11.91
C ILE A 443 17.42 -2.87 10.64
N LYS A 444 16.85 -3.49 9.59
CA LYS A 444 17.41 -3.60 8.24
C LYS A 444 16.56 -2.78 7.30
N SER A 445 17.09 -1.66 6.82
CA SER A 445 16.46 -0.83 5.81
C SER A 445 17.02 -1.15 4.43
N GLU A 446 16.16 -1.22 3.41
CA GLU A 446 16.51 -1.57 2.03
C GLU A 446 15.83 -0.64 1.03
N ASP A 447 16.39 -0.57 -0.18
CA ASP A 447 15.71 0.01 -1.34
C ASP A 447 14.37 -0.68 -1.58
N TRP A 448 13.35 0.07 -2.02
CA TRP A 448 11.96 -0.39 -2.17
C TRP A 448 11.84 -1.71 -2.93
N ASN A 449 12.49 -1.83 -4.09
CA ASN A 449 12.37 -3.04 -4.91
C ASN A 449 13.07 -4.25 -4.28
N VAL A 450 14.20 -4.03 -3.59
CA VAL A 450 14.90 -5.09 -2.85
C VAL A 450 14.04 -5.54 -1.66
N PHE A 451 13.47 -4.59 -0.93
CA PHE A 451 12.55 -4.85 0.17
C PHE A 451 11.35 -5.70 -0.27
N LEU A 452 10.71 -5.35 -1.40
CA LEU A 452 9.59 -6.13 -1.93
C LEU A 452 9.97 -7.57 -2.26
N GLU A 453 11.13 -7.79 -2.90
CA GLU A 453 11.62 -9.12 -3.25
C GLU A 453 11.97 -9.95 -2.00
N ASP A 454 12.67 -9.37 -1.02
CA ASP A 454 13.03 -10.06 0.22
C ASP A 454 11.78 -10.38 1.05
N ARG A 455 10.81 -9.48 1.09
CA ARG A 455 9.53 -9.69 1.76
C ARG A 455 8.74 -10.84 1.13
N LYS A 456 8.51 -10.81 -0.19
CA LYS A 456 7.79 -11.86 -0.92
C LYS A 456 8.48 -13.24 -0.84
N SER A 457 9.81 -13.23 -0.80
CA SER A 457 10.62 -14.45 -0.65
C SER A 457 10.69 -14.98 0.77
N GLY A 458 10.19 -14.25 1.77
CA GLY A 458 10.29 -14.62 3.17
C GLY A 458 11.69 -14.48 3.76
N ASN A 459 12.53 -13.58 3.23
CA ASN A 459 13.90 -13.35 3.68
C ASN A 459 13.95 -12.40 4.89
N PHE A 460 13.11 -12.62 5.90
CA PHE A 460 13.00 -11.78 7.10
C PHE A 460 12.52 -12.60 8.30
N THR A 461 12.76 -12.12 9.51
CA THR A 461 12.10 -12.63 10.72
C THR A 461 10.77 -11.92 10.95
N ILE A 462 10.82 -10.57 11.03
CA ILE A 462 9.64 -9.70 10.99
C ILE A 462 9.86 -8.63 9.94
N ALA A 463 8.77 -8.19 9.30
CA ALA A 463 8.82 -7.16 8.29
C ALA A 463 7.73 -6.11 8.49
N ARG A 464 8.02 -4.89 8.05
CA ARG A 464 7.02 -3.86 7.84
C ARG A 464 6.07 -4.31 6.75
N GLU A 465 4.80 -4.18 7.03
CA GLU A 465 3.72 -4.53 6.13
C GLU A 465 2.66 -3.44 6.10
N GLY A 466 1.83 -3.47 5.09
CA GLY A 466 0.69 -2.61 4.99
C GLY A 466 -0.24 -3.09 3.89
N TRP A 467 -1.52 -3.03 4.15
CA TRP A 467 -2.52 -3.34 3.15
C TRP A 467 -3.56 -2.23 3.09
N LEU A 468 -3.65 -1.56 1.96
CA LEU A 468 -4.78 -0.71 1.60
C LEU A 468 -5.76 -1.56 0.82
N ALA A 469 -7.04 -1.48 1.16
CA ALA A 469 -8.05 -2.26 0.47
C ALA A 469 -8.11 -1.90 -1.02
N ASP A 470 -8.25 -2.91 -1.87
CA ASP A 470 -8.46 -2.74 -3.31
C ASP A 470 -9.94 -2.44 -3.61
N TYR A 471 -10.82 -2.92 -2.73
CA TYR A 471 -12.27 -2.73 -2.76
C TYR A 471 -12.85 -2.88 -1.35
N ASN A 472 -14.06 -2.34 -1.14
CA ASN A 472 -14.66 -2.22 0.20
C ASN A 472 -15.44 -3.49 0.60
N ASP A 473 -14.69 -4.57 0.87
CA ASP A 473 -15.23 -5.82 1.41
C ASP A 473 -14.13 -6.53 2.23
N PRO A 474 -14.44 -7.13 3.41
CA PRO A 474 -13.44 -7.71 4.31
C PRO A 474 -12.65 -8.87 3.70
N ILE A 475 -13.20 -9.55 2.70
CA ILE A 475 -12.47 -10.62 2.04
C ILE A 475 -11.18 -10.11 1.40
N ASN A 476 -11.14 -8.84 0.96
CA ASN A 476 -9.93 -8.22 0.43
C ASN A 476 -8.77 -8.22 1.44
N MET A 477 -9.09 -8.03 2.72
CA MET A 477 -8.11 -8.08 3.81
C MET A 477 -7.73 -9.53 4.15
N LEU A 478 -8.66 -10.48 4.05
CA LEU A 478 -8.49 -11.85 4.53
C LEU A 478 -7.90 -12.78 3.46
N GLU A 479 -8.33 -12.66 2.21
CA GLU A 479 -7.90 -13.58 1.14
C GLU A 479 -6.43 -13.42 0.76
N LEU A 480 -5.79 -12.29 1.08
CA LEU A 480 -4.36 -12.08 0.82
C LEU A 480 -3.47 -13.10 1.56
N PHE A 481 -3.95 -13.71 2.65
CA PHE A 481 -3.22 -14.73 3.40
C PHE A 481 -3.46 -16.17 2.94
N THR A 482 -4.23 -16.41 1.87
CA THR A 482 -4.33 -17.77 1.34
C THR A 482 -2.98 -18.26 0.82
N THR A 483 -2.76 -19.57 0.85
CA THR A 483 -1.49 -20.17 0.43
C THR A 483 -1.12 -19.81 -1.01
N ASP A 484 -2.10 -19.69 -1.90
CA ASP A 484 -1.90 -19.40 -3.31
C ASP A 484 -1.80 -17.89 -3.63
N SER A 485 -2.01 -17.02 -2.63
CA SER A 485 -1.90 -15.58 -2.82
C SER A 485 -0.45 -15.13 -3.00
N GLY A 486 -0.18 -14.32 -4.01
CA GLY A 486 1.11 -13.64 -4.22
C GLY A 486 1.44 -12.64 -3.11
N ASN A 487 0.42 -12.19 -2.36
CA ASN A 487 0.54 -11.20 -1.29
C ASN A 487 0.63 -11.82 0.13
N ASN A 488 0.72 -13.14 0.25
CA ASN A 488 0.93 -13.82 1.53
C ASN A 488 2.41 -13.81 1.91
N ASP A 489 2.90 -12.67 2.35
CA ASP A 489 4.32 -12.48 2.71
C ASP A 489 4.68 -13.15 4.04
N MET A 490 3.68 -13.38 4.92
CA MET A 490 3.84 -14.13 6.18
C MET A 490 4.16 -15.62 5.97
N GLN A 491 4.15 -16.10 4.73
CA GLN A 491 4.44 -17.48 4.32
C GLN A 491 3.48 -18.52 4.93
N LEU A 492 2.25 -18.12 5.28
CA LEU A 492 1.23 -19.00 5.84
C LEU A 492 0.84 -20.09 4.84
N GLY A 493 1.06 -21.34 5.22
CA GLY A 493 0.82 -22.51 4.38
C GLY A 493 1.78 -22.67 3.20
N LYS A 494 2.77 -21.76 3.00
CA LYS A 494 3.76 -21.82 1.93
C LYS A 494 4.96 -22.71 2.29
N GLY A 495 5.66 -23.18 1.24
CA GLY A 495 6.87 -24.00 1.35
C GLY A 495 6.61 -25.49 1.15
N ASP A 496 7.60 -26.20 0.56
CA ASP A 496 7.55 -27.65 0.30
C ASP A 496 7.51 -28.49 1.59
N LYS A 497 7.97 -27.92 2.69
CA LYS A 497 7.93 -28.46 4.05
C LYS A 497 7.75 -27.30 5.01
N PRO A 498 6.52 -26.92 5.35
CA PRO A 498 6.28 -25.98 6.43
C PRO A 498 7.05 -26.40 7.68
N SER A 499 7.60 -25.45 8.41
CA SER A 499 8.23 -25.71 9.71
C SER A 499 7.23 -26.42 10.64
N ASP A 500 7.71 -27.32 11.52
CA ASP A 500 6.88 -27.96 12.54
C ASP A 500 6.18 -26.95 13.48
N SER A 501 6.66 -25.70 13.49
CA SER A 501 6.13 -24.56 14.24
C SER A 501 5.13 -23.69 13.45
N ALA A 502 5.01 -23.90 12.13
CA ALA A 502 4.05 -23.19 11.30
C ALA A 502 2.65 -23.77 11.43
N PRO A 503 1.58 -22.93 11.38
CA PRO A 503 0.21 -23.43 11.46
C PRO A 503 -0.18 -24.24 10.21
N ASP A 504 -1.01 -25.27 10.39
CA ASP A 504 -1.72 -25.91 9.27
C ASP A 504 -2.76 -24.92 8.72
N TRP A 505 -2.57 -24.51 7.48
CA TRP A 505 -3.37 -23.47 6.85
C TRP A 505 -4.47 -24.00 5.92
N THR A 506 -4.65 -25.32 5.91
CA THR A 506 -5.61 -26.01 5.03
C THR A 506 -7.04 -25.55 5.28
N ASP A 507 -7.43 -25.39 6.55
CA ASP A 507 -8.81 -25.04 6.91
C ASP A 507 -9.08 -23.55 6.64
N TYR A 508 -8.08 -22.67 6.77
CA TYR A 508 -8.21 -21.28 6.35
C TYR A 508 -8.47 -21.15 4.84
N ASN A 509 -7.69 -21.84 4.02
CA ASN A 509 -7.90 -21.86 2.57
C ASN A 509 -9.29 -22.36 2.17
N LYS A 510 -9.82 -23.38 2.88
CA LYS A 510 -11.19 -23.86 2.67
C LYS A 510 -12.23 -22.82 3.08
N LEU A 511 -12.00 -22.14 4.20
CA LEU A 511 -12.90 -21.12 4.74
C LEU A 511 -12.99 -19.93 3.77
N ILE A 512 -11.86 -19.41 3.27
CA ILE A 512 -11.85 -18.34 2.26
C ILE A 512 -12.60 -18.77 1.00
N LYS A 513 -12.40 -20.01 0.55
CA LYS A 513 -13.17 -20.55 -0.59
C LYS A 513 -14.67 -20.63 -0.29
N GLU A 514 -15.09 -21.03 0.93
CA GLU A 514 -16.49 -21.03 1.34
C GLU A 514 -17.07 -19.61 1.35
N ILE A 515 -16.32 -18.62 1.89
CA ILE A 515 -16.72 -17.21 1.91
C ILE A 515 -17.01 -16.72 0.48
N ARG A 516 -16.09 -16.97 -0.46
CA ARG A 516 -16.22 -16.56 -1.87
C ARG A 516 -17.45 -17.17 -2.56
N THR A 517 -17.92 -18.34 -2.12
CA THR A 517 -19.04 -19.08 -2.73
C THR A 517 -20.34 -18.99 -1.95
N THR A 518 -20.38 -18.28 -0.82
CA THR A 518 -21.56 -18.14 0.02
C THR A 518 -22.45 -17.00 -0.48
N ALA A 519 -23.63 -17.35 -0.99
CA ALA A 519 -24.64 -16.39 -1.47
C ALA A 519 -25.51 -15.79 -0.33
N ASP A 520 -25.51 -16.37 0.86
CA ASP A 520 -26.14 -15.80 2.06
C ASP A 520 -25.16 -14.81 2.69
N PHE A 521 -25.36 -13.52 2.44
CA PHE A 521 -24.43 -12.46 2.89
C PHE A 521 -24.36 -12.35 4.42
N SER A 522 -25.42 -12.67 5.16
CA SER A 522 -25.34 -12.72 6.63
C SER A 522 -24.41 -13.84 7.10
N LYS A 523 -24.57 -15.05 6.55
CA LYS A 523 -23.67 -16.17 6.83
C LYS A 523 -22.24 -15.85 6.40
N ARG A 524 -22.07 -15.13 5.29
CA ARG A 524 -20.76 -14.73 4.78
C ARG A 524 -20.01 -13.83 5.77
N VAL A 525 -20.70 -12.88 6.43
CA VAL A 525 -20.13 -12.04 7.50
C VAL A 525 -19.61 -12.91 8.64
N ASP A 526 -20.41 -13.89 9.13
CA ASP A 526 -19.98 -14.79 10.21
C ASP A 526 -18.73 -15.61 9.83
N LEU A 527 -18.63 -16.05 8.56
CA LEU A 527 -17.47 -16.78 8.06
C LEU A 527 -16.23 -15.88 7.94
N MET A 528 -16.39 -14.61 7.58
CA MET A 528 -15.27 -13.66 7.52
C MET A 528 -14.72 -13.34 8.91
N HIS A 529 -15.58 -13.21 9.94
CA HIS A 529 -15.11 -13.10 11.33
C HIS A 529 -14.33 -14.34 11.77
N GLN A 530 -14.80 -15.55 11.43
CA GLN A 530 -14.05 -16.78 11.70
C GLN A 530 -12.67 -16.79 11.01
N ALA A 531 -12.56 -16.25 9.78
CA ALA A 531 -11.29 -16.16 9.09
C ALA A 531 -10.34 -15.16 9.77
N GLU A 532 -10.84 -14.02 10.22
CA GLU A 532 -10.04 -13.07 10.99
C GLU A 532 -9.59 -13.67 12.33
N ASP A 533 -10.47 -14.38 13.05
CA ASP A 533 -10.13 -15.10 14.29
C ASP A 533 -8.97 -16.08 14.05
N MET A 534 -9.05 -16.89 12.99
CA MET A 534 -8.00 -17.86 12.65
C MET A 534 -6.67 -17.17 12.32
N LEU A 535 -6.69 -16.05 11.59
CA LEU A 535 -5.52 -15.27 11.27
C LEU A 535 -4.86 -14.71 12.52
N MET A 536 -5.64 -14.00 13.34
CA MET A 536 -5.17 -13.33 14.54
C MET A 536 -4.68 -14.31 15.60
N ASP A 537 -5.27 -15.51 15.67
CA ASP A 537 -4.84 -16.58 16.56
C ASP A 537 -3.42 -17.09 16.27
N THR A 538 -2.93 -16.94 15.05
CA THR A 538 -1.54 -17.30 14.72
C THR A 538 -0.52 -16.36 15.36
N GLY A 539 -0.90 -15.10 15.66
CA GLY A 539 0.00 -14.01 16.02
C GLY A 539 0.99 -13.63 14.90
N ALA A 540 0.82 -14.16 13.69
CA ALA A 540 1.71 -13.84 12.56
C ALA A 540 1.57 -12.39 12.08
N VAL A 541 0.39 -11.82 12.28
CA VAL A 541 0.06 -10.43 11.92
C VAL A 541 -0.11 -9.62 13.20
N MET A 542 0.60 -8.52 13.30
CA MET A 542 0.56 -7.56 14.40
C MET A 542 0.09 -6.20 13.87
N PRO A 543 -1.23 -5.93 13.81
CA PRO A 543 -1.74 -4.63 13.43
C PRO A 543 -1.20 -3.52 14.33
N ILE A 544 -0.84 -2.38 13.75
CA ILE A 544 -0.28 -1.23 14.48
C ILE A 544 -1.27 -0.08 14.49
N TYR A 545 -1.73 0.38 13.31
CA TYR A 545 -2.72 1.43 13.17
C TYR A 545 -3.51 1.29 11.87
N TYR A 546 -4.70 1.91 11.83
CA TYR A 546 -5.47 2.09 10.60
C TYR A 546 -4.94 3.32 9.86
N TYR A 547 -4.78 3.19 8.54
CA TYR A 547 -4.07 4.16 7.72
C TYR A 547 -4.75 5.52 7.61
N ASN A 548 -3.92 6.55 7.68
CA ASN A 548 -4.10 7.82 7.01
C ASN A 548 -2.95 8.02 6.01
N ASP A 549 -3.27 8.44 4.82
CA ASP A 549 -2.30 8.87 3.83
C ASP A 549 -2.03 10.37 3.95
N ILE A 550 -0.83 10.82 3.62
CA ILE A 550 -0.44 12.22 3.64
C ILE A 550 0.17 12.63 2.31
N TYR A 551 -0.03 13.87 1.92
CA TYR A 551 0.71 14.47 0.81
C TYR A 551 0.81 15.99 0.95
N MET A 552 1.79 16.59 0.26
CA MET A 552 1.85 18.04 0.06
C MET A 552 1.43 18.39 -1.37
N LEU A 553 0.56 19.39 -1.51
CA LEU A 553 0.09 19.89 -2.78
C LEU A 553 0.13 21.43 -2.79
N LYS A 554 0.78 22.02 -3.79
CA LYS A 554 0.80 23.50 -3.96
C LYS A 554 -0.62 24.04 -4.06
N SER A 555 -0.92 25.11 -3.32
CA SER A 555 -2.26 25.69 -3.23
C SER A 555 -2.83 26.21 -4.56
N ASN A 556 -1.96 26.46 -5.56
CA ASN A 556 -2.37 26.85 -6.91
C ASN A 556 -2.63 25.67 -7.86
N ILE A 557 -2.52 24.43 -7.38
CA ILE A 557 -2.88 23.21 -8.12
C ILE A 557 -4.25 22.71 -7.60
N GLN A 558 -5.14 22.41 -8.52
CA GLN A 558 -6.47 21.89 -8.25
C GLN A 558 -6.72 20.60 -9.05
N GLY A 559 -7.75 19.81 -8.70
CA GLY A 559 -8.21 18.67 -9.49
C GLY A 559 -7.40 17.40 -9.32
N ILE A 560 -6.36 17.38 -8.48
CA ILE A 560 -5.70 16.15 -8.00
C ILE A 560 -6.51 15.62 -6.82
N TYR A 561 -6.76 14.33 -6.81
CA TYR A 561 -7.44 13.67 -5.68
C TYR A 561 -6.87 12.28 -5.42
N SER A 562 -6.99 11.85 -4.17
CA SER A 562 -6.71 10.49 -3.72
C SER A 562 -8.01 9.79 -3.35
N THR A 563 -8.06 8.48 -3.51
CA THR A 563 -9.18 7.66 -3.02
C THR A 563 -8.83 7.02 -1.68
N ILE A 564 -9.83 6.47 -0.98
CA ILE A 564 -9.61 5.69 0.26
C ILE A 564 -8.75 4.43 0.03
N TYR A 565 -8.54 4.04 -1.23
CA TYR A 565 -7.69 2.94 -1.66
C TYR A 565 -6.24 3.37 -1.98
N GLY A 566 -5.86 4.62 -1.69
CA GLY A 566 -4.51 5.15 -1.89
C GLY A 566 -4.17 5.59 -3.32
N MET A 567 -5.04 5.33 -4.30
CA MET A 567 -4.78 5.70 -5.69
C MET A 567 -4.93 7.20 -5.91
N LYS A 568 -3.93 7.83 -6.55
CA LYS A 568 -3.86 9.26 -6.83
C LYS A 568 -4.09 9.55 -8.30
N TYR A 569 -5.05 10.42 -8.57
CA TYR A 569 -5.51 10.77 -9.92
C TYR A 569 -5.05 12.19 -10.28
N PHE A 570 -4.23 12.30 -11.32
CA PHE A 570 -3.64 13.57 -11.81
C PHE A 570 -4.30 14.07 -13.09
N MET A 571 -5.17 13.27 -13.70
CA MET A 571 -5.71 13.55 -15.05
C MET A 571 -6.49 14.85 -15.15
N TYR A 572 -7.10 15.29 -14.05
CA TYR A 572 -7.87 16.54 -14.01
C TYR A 572 -7.14 17.68 -13.31
N ALA A 573 -5.82 17.53 -13.12
CA ALA A 573 -5.02 18.59 -12.53
C ALA A 573 -5.13 19.89 -13.35
N THR A 574 -5.31 21.01 -12.65
CA THR A 574 -5.31 22.36 -13.21
C THR A 574 -4.36 23.25 -12.41
N LYS A 575 -3.74 24.23 -13.05
CA LYS A 575 -2.81 25.15 -12.41
C LYS A 575 -3.33 26.57 -12.51
N GLU A 576 -3.64 27.19 -11.37
CA GLU A 576 -4.01 28.60 -11.30
C GLU A 576 -2.75 29.48 -11.45
N LYS A 577 -2.88 30.62 -12.15
CA LYS A 577 -1.79 31.56 -12.43
C LYS A 577 -1.54 32.50 -11.28
#